data_24fb0a13dfbb7451836fbc6f01710bc0
#
_entry.id   24fb0a13dfbb7451836fbc6f01710bc0
#
_cell.length_a   1.000
_cell.length_b   1.000
_cell.length_c   1.000
_cell.angle_alpha   90.00
_cell.angle_beta   90.00
_cell.angle_gamma   90.00
#
_symmetry.space_group_name_H-M   'P 1'
#
loop_
_entity.id
_entity.type
_entity.pdbx_description
1 polymer ?
#
loop_
_entity_poly.entity_id
_entity_poly.type
_entity_poly.pdbx_seq_one_letter_code
_entity_poly.pdbx_strand_id
1 'polypeptide(L)'
;MAAPRAGRVLLSCRRWVLVLGLALSSVPGTAASSSSSHTAVSKGTCGCSSGRGSGGEAAAAAARRYSSEANAPSPAGGPVTRKGPAAHSQMALIPTGMFTMGTDELEIQQDGEWPARKVHVSQFYMDRYEVSNVEFEEFVNATGYVTEAEKFGDSFVFEGMLSEQVKNEIQQVVAAAPWWMPVKGANWRQPEGPDSDISKRMDHPVLHVSWNDAVAYCTWAGKRLPTEAEWEYSCRGGLENKLFPWGNKLQPKGQHYANTWQGEFPISNTGEDGYKGTAPVTAFPPNGYGLYNIVGNAWEWTSDWWAVHHSAGETRNPKGPSSGTDRVKKGGSYMCHKSYCYRYRCAARSQNTPDSSASNLGFRCAADTLPALQ
;
A
#
# COMPACT_ATOMS: atom_id res chain seq x y z
N MET A 1 -22.45 10.34 -63.70
CA MET A 1 -23.34 9.13 -63.74
C MET A 1 -23.40 8.64 -62.28
N ALA A 2 -24.42 8.94 -61.68
CA ALA A 2 -25.52 8.27 -60.99
C ALA A 2 -25.05 7.33 -59.83
N ALA A 3 -25.40 7.76 -58.61
CA ALA A 3 -25.54 6.90 -57.41
C ALA A 3 -26.89 6.12 -57.51
N PRO A 4 -27.10 5.10 -56.67
CA PRO A 4 -28.28 5.10 -55.80
C PRO A 4 -27.99 4.70 -54.34
N ARG A 5 -28.57 5.37 -53.47
CA ARG A 5 -29.62 5.43 -52.43
C ARG A 5 -29.95 4.10 -51.74
N ALA A 6 -29.69 4.14 -50.45
CA ALA A 6 -30.54 3.91 -49.26
C ALA A 6 -31.44 2.67 -49.15
N GLY A 7 -31.36 2.02 -48.04
CA GLY A 7 -32.33 1.09 -47.48
C GLY A 7 -32.24 1.01 -45.96
N ARG A 8 -33.10 1.78 -45.26
CA ARG A 8 -33.40 1.62 -43.82
C ARG A 8 -34.31 0.41 -43.63
N VAL A 9 -33.97 -0.45 -42.67
CA VAL A 9 -34.92 -1.42 -42.11
C VAL A 9 -35.08 -1.14 -40.64
N LEU A 10 -36.26 -0.68 -40.27
CA LEU A 10 -36.78 -0.60 -38.92
C LEU A 10 -37.35 -1.96 -38.55
N LEU A 11 -36.93 -2.54 -37.44
CA LEU A 11 -37.67 -3.64 -36.81
C LEU A 11 -37.98 -3.28 -35.36
N SER A 12 -39.28 -3.27 -35.11
CA SER A 12 -40.00 -2.92 -33.91
C SER A 12 -39.84 -3.99 -32.82
N CYS A 13 -39.62 -3.51 -31.62
CA CYS A 13 -39.65 -4.30 -30.40
C CYS A 13 -41.09 -4.38 -29.88
N ARG A 14 -41.65 -5.57 -29.80
CA ARG A 14 -42.96 -5.84 -29.13
C ARG A 14 -42.73 -6.22 -27.68
N ARG A 15 -43.39 -5.45 -26.81
CA ARG A 15 -43.60 -5.73 -25.37
C ARG A 15 -44.51 -6.99 -25.22
N TRP A 16 -44.17 -7.83 -24.27
CA TRP A 16 -45.10 -8.72 -23.61
C TRP A 16 -45.19 -8.41 -22.13
N VAL A 17 -46.39 -7.99 -21.72
CA VAL A 17 -46.83 -7.87 -20.32
C VAL A 17 -47.66 -9.13 -20.07
N LEU A 18 -47.41 -9.83 -18.99
CA LEU A 18 -48.33 -10.83 -18.46
C LEU A 18 -48.48 -10.59 -16.94
N VAL A 19 -49.74 -10.28 -16.63
CA VAL A 19 -50.32 -10.13 -15.29
C VAL A 19 -51.11 -11.41 -14.99
N LEU A 20 -51.10 -11.83 -13.75
CA LEU A 20 -52.08 -12.60 -12.94
C LEU A 20 -51.33 -13.52 -11.96
N GLY A 21 -51.69 -13.71 -10.74
CA GLY A 21 -52.90 -13.40 -9.97
C GLY A 21 -52.71 -13.92 -8.53
N LEU A 22 -53.37 -13.27 -7.63
CA LEU A 22 -53.42 -13.54 -6.21
C LEU A 22 -53.96 -14.93 -5.85
N ALA A 23 -53.42 -15.55 -4.78
CA ALA A 23 -54.18 -16.38 -3.88
C ALA A 23 -53.65 -16.25 -2.45
N LEU A 24 -54.44 -15.71 -1.59
CA LEU A 24 -54.33 -15.66 -0.14
C LEU A 24 -54.67 -17.01 0.48
N SER A 25 -53.85 -17.51 1.41
CA SER A 25 -54.34 -18.36 2.50
C SER A 25 -53.48 -18.16 3.75
N SER A 26 -54.14 -17.72 4.77
CA SER A 26 -53.67 -17.46 6.12
C SER A 26 -53.70 -18.73 6.97
N VAL A 27 -52.63 -19.02 7.75
CA VAL A 27 -52.70 -19.72 9.05
C VAL A 27 -51.55 -19.23 9.91
N PRO A 28 -51.74 -18.96 11.24
CA PRO A 28 -50.76 -18.37 12.12
C PRO A 28 -49.89 -19.42 12.83
N GLY A 29 -48.61 -19.14 13.04
CA GLY A 29 -47.74 -20.01 13.82
C GLY A 29 -46.51 -19.32 14.31
N THR A 30 -46.53 -18.95 15.57
CA THR A 30 -45.43 -18.78 16.54
C THR A 30 -44.12 -18.15 16.11
N ALA A 31 -43.87 -16.98 16.68
CA ALA A 31 -42.62 -16.27 16.64
C ALA A 31 -41.48 -17.07 17.32
N ALA A 32 -40.43 -17.36 16.56
CA ALA A 32 -39.10 -17.60 17.08
C ALA A 32 -38.18 -16.49 16.53
N SER A 33 -37.77 -15.60 17.42
CA SER A 33 -36.83 -14.53 17.11
C SER A 33 -35.44 -15.14 16.90
N SER A 34 -35.06 -15.37 15.67
CA SER A 34 -33.66 -15.56 15.30
C SER A 34 -33.08 -14.19 14.93
N SER A 35 -32.33 -13.61 15.84
CA SER A 35 -31.49 -12.46 15.59
C SER A 35 -30.41 -12.89 14.58
N SER A 36 -30.65 -12.67 13.29
CA SER A 36 -29.61 -12.69 12.28
C SER A 36 -28.77 -11.42 12.46
N SER A 37 -27.62 -11.56 13.08
CA SER A 37 -26.56 -10.57 13.04
C SER A 37 -26.10 -10.43 11.59
N HIS A 38 -26.62 -9.44 10.90
CA HIS A 38 -26.01 -8.97 9.66
C HIS A 38 -24.68 -8.31 10.04
N THR A 39 -23.60 -9.07 9.97
CA THR A 39 -22.27 -8.53 9.88
C THR A 39 -22.24 -7.66 8.62
N ALA A 40 -22.21 -6.35 8.83
CA ALA A 40 -21.98 -5.39 7.76
C ALA A 40 -20.62 -5.70 7.14
N VAL A 41 -20.64 -6.32 5.98
CA VAL A 41 -19.44 -6.44 5.12
C VAL A 41 -19.00 -5.01 4.81
N SER A 42 -17.87 -4.62 5.34
CA SER A 42 -17.22 -3.35 5.04
C SER A 42 -16.99 -3.26 3.52
N LYS A 43 -17.88 -2.56 2.83
CA LYS A 43 -17.72 -2.19 1.43
C LYS A 43 -16.61 -1.14 1.36
N GLY A 44 -15.36 -1.52 1.12
CA GLY A 44 -14.37 -0.47 0.96
C GLY A 44 -12.90 -0.84 0.95
N THR A 45 -12.52 -2.09 1.14
CA THR A 45 -11.13 -2.48 0.90
C THR A 45 -10.98 -2.88 -0.56
N CYS A 46 -10.31 -2.04 -1.33
CA CYS A 46 -9.75 -2.47 -2.60
C CYS A 46 -8.82 -3.65 -2.31
N GLY A 47 -9.04 -4.77 -2.97
CA GLY A 47 -8.21 -5.97 -2.83
C GLY A 47 -6.75 -5.80 -3.27
N CYS A 48 -6.23 -4.56 -3.38
CA CYS A 48 -4.81 -4.31 -3.64
C CYS A 48 -3.93 -4.44 -2.39
N SER A 49 -4.51 -4.78 -1.26
CA SER A 49 -3.79 -5.14 -0.05
C SER A 49 -4.56 -6.16 0.77
N SER A 50 -3.85 -7.05 1.41
CA SER A 50 -4.36 -7.94 2.43
C SER A 50 -3.92 -7.42 3.80
N GLY A 51 -4.73 -7.63 4.80
CA GLY A 51 -4.43 -7.33 6.18
C GLY A 51 -4.81 -8.52 7.06
N ARG A 52 -4.22 -8.65 8.23
CA ARG A 52 -4.67 -9.55 9.28
C ARG A 52 -5.98 -9.00 9.81
N GLY A 53 -7.09 -9.13 9.02
CA GLY A 53 -8.41 -8.68 9.38
C GLY A 53 -8.92 -9.44 10.59
N SER A 54 -9.56 -8.73 11.50
CA SER A 54 -10.42 -9.16 12.63
C SER A 54 -10.56 -10.68 12.85
N GLY A 55 -9.49 -11.38 13.01
CA GLY A 55 -9.46 -12.61 13.79
C GLY A 55 -9.59 -12.21 15.24
N GLY A 56 -10.53 -12.80 15.96
CA GLY A 56 -11.10 -12.38 17.22
C GLY A 56 -10.17 -11.78 18.28
N GLU A 57 -10.72 -11.30 19.37
CA GLU A 57 -10.03 -10.59 20.48
C GLU A 57 -8.66 -11.13 20.88
N ALA A 58 -8.40 -12.42 20.67
CA ALA A 58 -7.11 -13.06 20.91
C ALA A 58 -6.00 -12.60 19.96
N ALA A 59 -6.29 -12.41 18.66
CA ALA A 59 -5.31 -11.93 17.68
C ALA A 59 -5.02 -10.43 17.89
N ALA A 60 -6.05 -9.64 18.23
CA ALA A 60 -5.88 -8.23 18.58
C ALA A 60 -5.10 -8.04 19.90
N ALA A 61 -5.26 -8.96 20.87
CA ALA A 61 -4.50 -8.95 22.11
C ALA A 61 -3.04 -9.37 21.89
N ALA A 62 -2.80 -10.33 20.99
CA ALA A 62 -1.45 -10.72 20.59
C ALA A 62 -0.74 -9.58 19.85
N ALA A 63 -1.39 -8.95 18.87
CA ALA A 63 -0.86 -7.79 18.15
C ALA A 63 -0.49 -6.63 19.09
N ARG A 64 -1.34 -6.32 20.09
CA ARG A 64 -1.03 -5.30 21.10
C ARG A 64 0.13 -5.68 22.02
N ARG A 65 0.29 -6.94 22.35
CA ARG A 65 1.38 -7.42 23.20
C ARG A 65 2.71 -7.35 22.46
N TYR A 66 2.76 -7.78 21.21
CA TYR A 66 3.97 -7.69 20.38
C TYR A 66 4.32 -6.25 19.99
N SER A 67 3.34 -5.38 19.76
CA SER A 67 3.56 -3.95 19.52
C SER A 67 4.22 -3.27 20.74
N SER A 68 3.85 -3.63 21.96
CA SER A 68 4.47 -3.07 23.17
C SER A 68 5.89 -3.59 23.40
N GLU A 69 6.18 -4.85 23.05
CA GLU A 69 7.52 -5.43 23.13
C GLU A 69 8.47 -4.90 22.05
N ALA A 70 7.97 -4.69 20.81
CA ALA A 70 8.76 -4.11 19.72
C ALA A 70 9.10 -2.63 19.96
N ASN A 71 8.29 -1.92 20.74
CA ASN A 71 8.52 -0.52 21.11
C ASN A 71 9.14 -0.35 22.51
N ALA A 72 9.46 -1.45 23.22
CA ALA A 72 10.22 -1.36 24.46
C ALA A 72 11.67 -0.94 24.14
N PRO A 73 12.24 0.06 24.84
CA PRO A 73 13.65 0.40 24.64
C PRO A 73 14.50 -0.83 24.93
N SER A 74 15.27 -1.29 23.96
CA SER A 74 16.26 -2.35 24.16
C SER A 74 17.17 -1.97 25.32
N PRO A 75 17.50 -2.89 26.25
CA PRO A 75 18.50 -2.63 27.25
C PRO A 75 19.80 -2.24 26.53
N ALA A 76 20.40 -1.14 26.94
CA ALA A 76 21.55 -0.52 26.31
C ALA A 76 22.66 -1.55 26.02
N GLY A 77 22.70 -2.03 24.80
CA GLY A 77 23.85 -2.72 24.22
C GLY A 77 24.93 -1.67 23.94
N GLY A 78 26.17 -1.97 24.30
CA GLY A 78 27.32 -1.09 24.12
C GLY A 78 27.49 -0.59 22.68
N PRO A 79 28.40 0.35 22.43
CA PRO A 79 28.54 1.03 21.15
C PRO A 79 28.86 0.02 20.04
N VAL A 80 27.87 -0.25 19.18
CA VAL A 80 28.05 -1.01 17.94
C VAL A 80 28.73 -0.07 16.96
N THR A 81 29.99 -0.36 16.59
CA THR A 81 30.69 0.35 15.52
C THR A 81 29.97 0.11 14.21
N ARG A 82 29.18 1.06 13.76
CA ARG A 82 28.48 1.02 12.47
C ARG A 82 29.50 1.21 11.35
N LYS A 83 29.54 0.29 10.40
CA LYS A 83 30.02 0.58 9.04
C LYS A 83 29.05 1.59 8.44
N GLY A 84 29.56 2.63 7.76
CA GLY A 84 28.75 3.68 7.18
C GLY A 84 27.61 3.13 6.31
N PRO A 85 26.53 3.88 6.16
CA PRO A 85 25.34 3.43 5.43
C PRO A 85 25.68 3.06 4.00
N ALA A 86 25.05 2.02 3.47
CA ALA A 86 25.15 1.62 2.08
C ALA A 86 24.89 2.83 1.15
N ALA A 87 25.43 2.82 -0.05
CA ALA A 87 25.36 3.94 -1.00
C ALA A 87 23.91 4.41 -1.31
N HIS A 88 22.92 3.58 -0.99
CA HIS A 88 21.49 3.84 -1.20
C HIS A 88 20.80 4.62 -0.07
N SER A 89 21.41 4.79 1.09
CA SER A 89 20.80 5.47 2.25
C SER A 89 20.84 7.02 2.19
N GLN A 90 21.08 7.60 1.01
CA GLN A 90 21.10 9.06 0.85
C GLN A 90 19.71 9.66 1.03
N MET A 91 19.60 10.67 1.88
CA MET A 91 18.38 11.44 2.06
C MET A 91 18.35 12.67 1.16
N ALA A 92 17.16 13.02 0.67
CA ALA A 92 16.90 14.27 -0.01
C ALA A 92 16.40 15.31 0.98
N LEU A 93 16.87 16.56 0.87
CA LEU A 93 16.29 17.68 1.58
C LEU A 93 14.95 18.05 0.95
N ILE A 94 13.88 18.00 1.72
CA ILE A 94 12.55 18.45 1.33
C ILE A 94 12.34 19.85 1.90
N PRO A 95 12.18 20.86 1.05
CA PRO A 95 12.09 22.24 1.52
C PRO A 95 10.79 22.51 2.28
N THR A 96 10.78 23.50 3.17
CA THR A 96 9.53 24.00 3.74
C THR A 96 8.64 24.56 2.62
N GLY A 97 7.34 24.34 2.74
CA GLY A 97 6.38 24.88 1.76
C GLY A 97 4.94 24.60 2.10
N MET A 98 4.05 25.17 1.26
CA MET A 98 2.62 24.93 1.32
C MET A 98 2.20 24.21 0.04
N PHE A 99 1.32 23.23 0.15
CA PHE A 99 0.77 22.49 -0.98
C PHE A 99 -0.70 22.17 -0.79
N THR A 100 -1.36 21.75 -1.85
CA THR A 100 -2.70 21.21 -1.79
C THR A 100 -2.63 19.70 -1.58
N MET A 101 -2.98 19.23 -0.37
CA MET A 101 -3.07 17.80 -0.02
C MET A 101 -4.44 17.25 -0.41
N GLY A 102 -4.46 16.04 -0.94
CA GLY A 102 -5.68 15.40 -1.42
C GLY A 102 -6.12 15.92 -2.79
N THR A 103 -7.39 15.70 -3.11
CA THR A 103 -8.00 16.11 -4.38
C THR A 103 -9.50 16.32 -4.22
N ASP A 104 -10.07 17.24 -5.02
CA ASP A 104 -11.52 17.39 -5.17
C ASP A 104 -12.06 16.54 -6.34
N GLU A 105 -11.18 15.92 -7.13
CA GLU A 105 -11.55 14.92 -8.13
C GLU A 105 -11.76 13.58 -7.45
N LEU A 106 -13.01 13.12 -7.38
CA LEU A 106 -13.41 11.91 -6.66
C LEU A 106 -13.11 10.65 -7.50
N GLU A 107 -11.86 10.22 -7.50
CA GLU A 107 -11.47 8.95 -8.14
C GLU A 107 -11.87 7.74 -7.27
N ILE A 108 -11.55 7.77 -5.97
CA ILE A 108 -11.89 6.70 -5.03
C ILE A 108 -12.45 7.33 -3.74
N GLN A 109 -13.74 7.60 -3.75
CA GLN A 109 -14.43 8.33 -2.68
C GLN A 109 -14.22 7.71 -1.28
N GLN A 110 -14.26 6.38 -1.17
CA GLN A 110 -14.14 5.67 0.11
C GLN A 110 -12.74 5.78 0.75
N ASP A 111 -11.74 6.20 0.01
CA ASP A 111 -10.38 6.31 0.53
C ASP A 111 -10.11 7.65 1.24
N GLY A 112 -11.04 8.62 1.17
CA GLY A 112 -10.89 9.89 1.87
C GLY A 112 -9.78 10.77 1.30
N GLU A 113 -9.58 10.76 -0.02
CA GLU A 113 -8.66 11.68 -0.71
C GLU A 113 -9.19 13.12 -0.68
N TRP A 114 -10.49 13.29 -0.47
CA TRP A 114 -11.25 14.55 -0.43
C TRP A 114 -11.46 15.02 1.03
N PRO A 115 -11.59 16.34 1.28
CA PRO A 115 -11.43 17.45 0.35
C PRO A 115 -9.96 17.82 0.12
N ALA A 116 -9.68 18.42 -1.03
CA ALA A 116 -8.41 19.11 -1.24
C ALA A 116 -8.25 20.23 -0.20
N ARG A 117 -7.09 20.29 0.46
CA ARG A 117 -6.85 21.22 1.58
C ARG A 117 -5.43 21.76 1.57
N LYS A 118 -5.26 22.98 2.04
CA LYS A 118 -3.94 23.60 2.15
C LYS A 118 -3.19 23.07 3.37
N VAL A 119 -2.00 22.58 3.14
CA VAL A 119 -1.12 22.03 4.19
C VAL A 119 0.25 22.67 4.09
N HIS A 120 0.71 23.20 5.21
CA HIS A 120 2.07 23.70 5.36
C HIS A 120 2.95 22.59 5.95
N VAL A 121 4.06 22.29 5.28
CA VAL A 121 5.06 21.31 5.73
C VAL A 121 6.36 22.05 6.05
N SER A 122 6.92 21.81 7.22
CA SER A 122 8.25 22.32 7.58
C SER A 122 9.33 21.51 6.84
N GLN A 123 10.53 22.07 6.70
CA GLN A 123 11.66 21.38 6.12
C GLN A 123 11.97 20.08 6.88
N PHE A 124 12.31 19.03 6.14
CA PHE A 124 12.75 17.74 6.67
C PHE A 124 13.60 17.00 5.63
N TYR A 125 14.07 15.81 5.97
CA TYR A 125 14.79 14.93 5.05
C TYR A 125 13.98 13.67 4.79
N MET A 126 14.07 13.13 3.58
CA MET A 126 13.41 11.88 3.18
C MET A 126 14.38 10.97 2.43
N ASP A 127 14.32 9.68 2.71
CA ASP A 127 15.10 8.72 1.94
C ASP A 127 14.77 8.83 0.45
N ARG A 128 15.79 8.87 -0.40
CA ARG A 128 15.62 8.97 -1.86
C ARG A 128 14.96 7.73 -2.43
N TYR A 129 15.14 6.60 -1.78
CA TYR A 129 14.71 5.27 -2.20
C TYR A 129 13.84 4.63 -1.12
N GLU A 130 13.06 3.62 -1.51
CA GLU A 130 12.51 2.67 -0.54
C GLU A 130 13.68 2.01 0.20
N VAL A 131 13.46 1.60 1.45
CA VAL A 131 14.43 0.78 2.18
C VAL A 131 14.61 -0.54 1.43
N SER A 132 15.84 -0.84 1.05
CA SER A 132 16.20 -2.03 0.27
C SER A 132 16.42 -3.26 1.16
N ASN A 133 16.42 -4.43 0.52
CA ASN A 133 16.72 -5.69 1.22
C ASN A 133 18.10 -5.67 1.88
N VAL A 134 19.12 -5.09 1.24
CA VAL A 134 20.47 -5.02 1.82
C VAL A 134 20.50 -4.14 3.07
N GLU A 135 19.81 -3.00 3.06
CA GLU A 135 19.74 -2.10 4.21
C GLU A 135 18.97 -2.74 5.38
N PHE A 136 17.88 -3.43 5.07
CA PHE A 136 17.11 -4.14 6.10
C PHE A 136 17.89 -5.35 6.66
N GLU A 137 18.66 -6.04 5.84
CA GLU A 137 19.56 -7.11 6.30
C GLU A 137 20.63 -6.57 7.26
N GLU A 138 21.22 -5.41 6.99
CA GLU A 138 22.15 -4.75 7.90
C GLU A 138 21.52 -4.48 9.28
N PHE A 139 20.27 -3.99 9.28
CA PHE A 139 19.50 -3.78 10.53
C PHE A 139 19.30 -5.07 11.30
N VAL A 140 18.83 -6.12 10.61
CA VAL A 140 18.57 -7.41 11.26
C VAL A 140 19.88 -8.04 11.79
N ASN A 141 20.95 -7.98 11.01
CA ASN A 141 22.25 -8.51 11.42
C ASN A 141 22.84 -7.73 12.61
N ALA A 142 22.60 -6.41 12.70
CA ALA A 142 23.09 -5.58 13.80
C ALA A 142 22.29 -5.74 15.09
N THR A 143 21.00 -6.09 15.01
CA THR A 143 20.07 -6.05 16.14
C THR A 143 19.52 -7.41 16.55
N GLY A 144 19.59 -8.41 15.67
CA GLY A 144 18.87 -9.67 15.84
C GLY A 144 17.35 -9.53 15.73
N TYR A 145 16.87 -8.45 15.08
CA TYR A 145 15.44 -8.18 14.96
C TYR A 145 14.71 -9.31 14.22
N VAL A 146 13.56 -9.69 14.73
CA VAL A 146 12.65 -10.66 14.12
C VAL A 146 11.37 -9.94 13.74
N THR A 147 11.00 -9.98 12.45
CA THR A 147 9.81 -9.30 11.94
C THR A 147 8.51 -9.94 12.43
N GLU A 148 7.41 -9.18 12.34
CA GLU A 148 6.10 -9.73 12.71
C GLU A 148 5.69 -10.87 11.79
N ALA A 149 6.00 -10.84 10.50
CA ALA A 149 5.76 -11.95 9.58
C ALA A 149 6.51 -13.23 10.02
N GLU A 150 7.76 -13.11 10.45
CA GLU A 150 8.54 -14.24 10.98
C GLU A 150 7.94 -14.76 12.30
N LYS A 151 7.47 -13.89 13.20
CA LYS A 151 6.81 -14.27 14.46
C LYS A 151 5.47 -14.96 14.24
N PHE A 152 4.67 -14.48 13.28
CA PHE A 152 3.40 -15.10 12.91
C PHE A 152 3.58 -16.42 12.14
N GLY A 153 4.72 -16.55 11.45
CA GLY A 153 5.04 -17.71 10.63
C GLY A 153 4.36 -17.72 9.26
N ASP A 154 3.71 -16.62 8.87
CA ASP A 154 3.11 -16.43 7.55
C ASP A 154 3.04 -14.96 7.14
N SER A 155 2.83 -14.74 5.85
CA SER A 155 2.50 -13.43 5.30
C SER A 155 1.69 -13.58 4.01
N PHE A 156 1.12 -12.48 3.51
CA PHE A 156 0.31 -12.51 2.30
C PHE A 156 1.16 -12.33 1.05
N VAL A 157 0.98 -13.24 0.10
CA VAL A 157 1.68 -13.23 -1.19
C VAL A 157 0.67 -13.15 -2.33
N PHE A 158 0.99 -12.41 -3.38
CA PHE A 158 0.23 -12.42 -4.62
C PHE A 158 0.35 -13.78 -5.31
N GLU A 159 -0.77 -14.41 -5.63
CA GLU A 159 -0.83 -15.76 -6.22
C GLU A 159 0.06 -15.92 -7.46
N GLY A 160 0.09 -14.89 -8.32
CA GLY A 160 0.89 -14.90 -9.55
C GLY A 160 2.40 -14.98 -9.35
N MET A 161 2.90 -14.80 -8.13
CA MET A 161 4.32 -14.90 -7.78
C MET A 161 4.70 -16.25 -7.16
N LEU A 162 3.72 -17.07 -6.80
CA LEU A 162 3.95 -18.34 -6.13
C LEU A 162 4.37 -19.45 -7.09
N SER A 163 5.24 -20.34 -6.62
CA SER A 163 5.49 -21.62 -7.29
C SER A 163 4.26 -22.53 -7.21
N GLU A 164 4.17 -23.49 -8.12
CA GLU A 164 3.10 -24.49 -8.08
C GLU A 164 3.16 -25.35 -6.82
N GLN A 165 4.37 -25.59 -6.28
CA GLN A 165 4.53 -26.33 -5.03
C GLN A 165 3.86 -25.61 -3.87
N VAL A 166 4.16 -24.32 -3.67
CA VAL A 166 3.58 -23.51 -2.59
C VAL A 166 2.08 -23.35 -2.79
N LYS A 167 1.59 -23.13 -4.01
CA LYS A 167 0.14 -23.05 -4.30
C LYS A 167 -0.62 -24.31 -3.87
N ASN A 168 -0.07 -25.49 -4.11
CA ASN A 168 -0.70 -26.75 -3.74
C ASN A 168 -0.82 -26.97 -2.23
N GLU A 169 -0.03 -26.28 -1.43
CA GLU A 169 -0.08 -26.36 0.04
C GLU A 169 -1.11 -25.41 0.66
N ILE A 170 -1.64 -24.44 -0.13
CA ILE A 170 -2.55 -23.41 0.37
C ILE A 170 -3.99 -23.93 0.33
N GLN A 171 -4.66 -23.90 1.48
CA GLN A 171 -6.04 -24.32 1.63
C GLN A 171 -7.03 -23.16 1.77
N GLN A 172 -6.55 -21.94 1.90
CA GLN A 172 -7.38 -20.76 2.17
C GLN A 172 -6.95 -19.58 1.28
N VAL A 173 -7.93 -18.78 0.87
CA VAL A 173 -7.73 -17.53 0.13
C VAL A 173 -8.48 -16.40 0.81
N VAL A 174 -8.07 -15.15 0.56
CA VAL A 174 -8.79 -13.97 1.03
C VAL A 174 -10.09 -13.83 0.24
N ALA A 175 -11.23 -14.06 0.86
CA ALA A 175 -12.52 -14.10 0.16
C ALA A 175 -12.84 -12.84 -0.68
N ALA A 176 -12.45 -11.65 -0.19
CA ALA A 176 -12.67 -10.38 -0.89
C ALA A 176 -11.63 -10.07 -1.98
N ALA A 177 -10.50 -10.81 -1.98
CA ALA A 177 -9.39 -10.62 -2.91
C ALA A 177 -8.66 -11.96 -3.11
N PRO A 178 -9.22 -12.86 -3.92
CA PRO A 178 -8.79 -14.26 -3.99
C PRO A 178 -7.38 -14.47 -4.52
N TRP A 179 -6.77 -13.46 -5.13
CA TRP A 179 -5.36 -13.47 -5.53
C TRP A 179 -4.37 -13.24 -4.40
N TRP A 180 -4.85 -12.97 -3.17
CA TRP A 180 -4.02 -12.91 -1.98
C TRP A 180 -4.03 -14.23 -1.23
N MET A 181 -2.85 -14.82 -1.08
CA MET A 181 -2.64 -16.10 -0.43
C MET A 181 -1.90 -15.92 0.89
N PRO A 182 -2.41 -16.42 2.03
CA PRO A 182 -1.62 -16.54 3.24
C PRO A 182 -0.61 -17.69 3.06
N VAL A 183 0.67 -17.36 3.05
CA VAL A 183 1.75 -18.32 2.77
C VAL A 183 2.60 -18.53 4.01
N LYS A 184 2.63 -19.75 4.51
CA LYS A 184 3.52 -20.15 5.62
C LYS A 184 4.98 -19.99 5.23
N GLY A 185 5.77 -19.42 6.11
CA GLY A 185 7.18 -19.15 5.89
C GLY A 185 7.48 -17.94 5.02
N ALA A 186 6.47 -17.27 4.43
CA ALA A 186 6.69 -16.04 3.71
C ALA A 186 7.08 -14.90 4.67
N ASN A 187 8.19 -14.25 4.37
CA ASN A 187 8.75 -13.14 5.13
C ASN A 187 9.71 -12.34 4.22
N TRP A 188 10.39 -11.36 4.75
CA TRP A 188 11.26 -10.49 3.97
C TRP A 188 12.44 -11.21 3.28
N ARG A 189 12.95 -12.35 3.83
CA ARG A 189 13.99 -13.18 3.21
C ARG A 189 13.45 -14.17 2.18
N GLN A 190 12.20 -14.57 2.34
CA GLN A 190 11.50 -15.58 1.53
C GLN A 190 10.16 -14.99 1.04
N PRO A 191 10.21 -14.00 0.13
CA PRO A 191 9.02 -13.19 -0.18
C PRO A 191 7.91 -13.92 -0.91
N GLU A 192 8.19 -15.04 -1.57
CA GLU A 192 7.18 -15.87 -2.23
C GLU A 192 6.95 -17.20 -1.49
N GLY A 193 7.54 -17.38 -0.29
CA GLY A 193 7.43 -18.57 0.53
C GLY A 193 8.76 -19.34 0.66
N PRO A 194 8.74 -20.54 1.28
CA PRO A 194 9.94 -21.24 1.70
C PRO A 194 10.93 -21.58 0.58
N ASP A 195 10.48 -21.66 -0.66
CA ASP A 195 11.27 -21.98 -1.85
C ASP A 195 11.80 -20.74 -2.60
N SER A 196 11.66 -19.56 -1.99
CA SER A 196 12.13 -18.29 -2.54
C SER A 196 13.25 -17.67 -1.71
N ASP A 197 14.01 -16.75 -2.32
CA ASP A 197 15.04 -15.96 -1.66
C ASP A 197 15.19 -14.56 -2.26
N ILE A 198 15.98 -13.71 -1.60
CA ILE A 198 16.26 -12.34 -2.03
C ILE A 198 17.66 -12.16 -2.63
N SER A 199 18.43 -13.22 -2.84
CA SER A 199 19.84 -13.14 -3.26
C SER A 199 20.08 -12.35 -4.56
N LYS A 200 19.09 -12.34 -5.46
CA LYS A 200 19.08 -11.57 -6.71
C LYS A 200 18.30 -10.26 -6.64
N ARG A 201 17.86 -9.87 -5.45
CA ARG A 201 16.98 -8.70 -5.21
C ARG A 201 17.43 -7.87 -4.01
N MET A 202 18.74 -7.85 -3.73
CA MET A 202 19.28 -7.10 -2.59
C MET A 202 19.08 -5.59 -2.72
N ASP A 203 19.03 -5.08 -3.94
CA ASP A 203 18.75 -3.68 -4.30
C ASP A 203 17.25 -3.40 -4.58
N HIS A 204 16.36 -4.36 -4.34
CA HIS A 204 14.91 -4.17 -4.38
C HIS A 204 14.38 -3.74 -3.02
N PRO A 205 13.16 -3.12 -2.95
CA PRO A 205 12.54 -2.77 -1.68
C PRO A 205 12.34 -4.00 -0.80
N VAL A 206 12.58 -3.84 0.48
CA VAL A 206 12.20 -4.85 1.47
C VAL A 206 10.67 -4.93 1.54
N LEU A 207 10.16 -6.16 1.53
CA LEU A 207 8.73 -6.48 1.58
C LEU A 207 8.40 -7.31 2.81
N HIS A 208 7.11 -7.60 3.02
CA HIS A 208 6.66 -8.35 4.19
C HIS A 208 7.03 -7.73 5.53
N VAL A 209 7.11 -6.42 5.55
CA VAL A 209 7.37 -5.61 6.74
C VAL A 209 6.09 -4.95 7.21
N SER A 210 5.79 -5.10 8.49
CA SER A 210 4.67 -4.43 9.14
C SER A 210 4.99 -2.96 9.40
N TRP A 211 3.99 -2.18 9.80
CA TRP A 211 4.22 -0.81 10.26
C TRP A 211 5.15 -0.78 11.47
N ASN A 212 5.02 -1.75 12.40
CA ASN A 212 5.88 -1.87 13.57
C ASN A 212 7.34 -2.19 13.17
N ASP A 213 7.55 -3.08 12.19
CA ASP A 213 8.86 -3.40 11.64
C ASP A 213 9.52 -2.16 11.01
N ALA A 214 8.73 -1.39 10.23
CA ALA A 214 9.18 -0.16 9.59
C ALA A 214 9.59 0.92 10.62
N VAL A 215 8.81 1.09 11.69
CA VAL A 215 9.16 2.00 12.81
C VAL A 215 10.45 1.55 13.48
N ALA A 216 10.60 0.25 13.76
CA ALA A 216 11.79 -0.30 14.40
C ALA A 216 13.05 -0.03 13.55
N TYR A 217 12.99 -0.27 12.24
CA TYR A 217 14.08 0.04 11.32
C TYR A 217 14.41 1.53 11.30
N CYS A 218 13.41 2.40 11.04
CA CYS A 218 13.67 3.84 10.94
C CYS A 218 14.26 4.39 12.25
N THR A 219 13.77 3.92 13.42
CA THR A 219 14.29 4.31 14.73
C THR A 219 15.75 3.87 14.91
N TRP A 220 16.08 2.63 14.56
CA TRP A 220 17.47 2.14 14.60
C TRP A 220 18.39 2.96 13.70
N ALA A 221 17.90 3.37 12.53
CA ALA A 221 18.65 4.21 11.58
C ALA A 221 18.76 5.69 12.04
N GLY A 222 18.23 6.07 13.20
CA GLY A 222 18.16 7.46 13.65
C GLY A 222 17.18 8.32 12.87
N LYS A 223 16.16 7.70 12.30
CA LYS A 223 15.12 8.26 11.44
C LYS A 223 13.73 7.97 12.03
N ARG A 224 12.69 8.33 11.31
CA ARG A 224 11.27 8.05 11.60
C ARG A 224 10.51 7.73 10.31
N LEU A 225 9.29 7.20 10.42
CA LEU A 225 8.39 7.20 9.26
C LEU A 225 7.98 8.64 8.90
N PRO A 226 7.74 8.95 7.62
CA PRO A 226 7.13 10.21 7.21
C PRO A 226 5.68 10.27 7.68
N THR A 227 5.17 11.46 7.97
CA THR A 227 3.73 11.66 8.04
C THR A 227 3.10 11.51 6.65
N GLU A 228 1.79 11.25 6.58
CA GLU A 228 1.09 11.19 5.29
C GLU A 228 1.23 12.50 4.50
N ALA A 229 1.17 13.64 5.18
CA ALA A 229 1.34 14.95 4.56
C ALA A 229 2.77 15.16 4.02
N GLU A 230 3.79 14.77 4.79
CA GLU A 230 5.18 14.80 4.34
C GLU A 230 5.39 13.91 3.11
N TRP A 231 4.81 12.70 3.15
CA TRP A 231 4.90 11.76 2.04
C TRP A 231 4.25 12.34 0.77
N GLU A 232 3.02 12.87 0.86
CA GLU A 232 2.32 13.41 -0.30
C GLU A 232 2.98 14.67 -0.85
N TYR A 233 3.45 15.57 0.02
CA TYR A 233 4.22 16.74 -0.36
C TYR A 233 5.49 16.34 -1.14
N SER A 234 6.20 15.36 -0.62
CA SER A 234 7.40 14.79 -1.26
C SER A 234 7.09 14.13 -2.60
N CYS A 235 5.99 13.37 -2.68
CA CYS A 235 5.53 12.73 -3.91
C CYS A 235 5.27 13.76 -5.02
N ARG A 236 4.66 14.88 -4.69
CA ARG A 236 4.36 15.95 -5.65
C ARG A 236 5.61 16.61 -6.22
N GLY A 237 6.76 16.54 -5.54
CA GLY A 237 8.05 16.97 -6.08
C GLY A 237 8.08 18.43 -6.56
N GLY A 238 7.33 19.32 -5.91
CA GLY A 238 7.18 20.74 -6.30
C GLY A 238 6.10 21.00 -7.35
N LEU A 239 5.39 19.98 -7.83
CA LEU A 239 4.27 20.15 -8.77
C LEU A 239 2.94 20.29 -8.03
N GLU A 240 2.16 21.32 -8.33
CA GLU A 240 0.83 21.49 -7.76
C GLU A 240 -0.25 20.77 -8.58
N ASN A 241 -1.20 20.16 -7.90
CA ASN A 241 -2.42 19.56 -8.46
C ASN A 241 -2.17 18.62 -9.65
N LYS A 242 -1.06 17.85 -9.61
CA LYS A 242 -0.78 16.81 -10.60
C LYS A 242 -1.13 15.43 -10.05
N LEU A 243 -1.55 14.54 -10.94
CA LEU A 243 -1.90 13.15 -10.57
C LEU A 243 -0.66 12.38 -10.10
N PHE A 244 0.43 12.51 -10.86
CA PHE A 244 1.67 11.76 -10.65
C PHE A 244 2.84 12.69 -10.30
N PRO A 245 3.93 12.14 -9.74
CA PRO A 245 5.13 12.92 -9.43
C PRO A 245 5.76 13.68 -10.61
N TRP A 246 5.42 13.30 -11.84
CA TRP A 246 5.94 13.90 -13.09
C TRP A 246 4.88 14.65 -13.91
N GLY A 247 3.62 14.72 -13.46
CA GLY A 247 2.55 15.42 -14.16
C GLY A 247 1.25 14.62 -14.26
N ASN A 248 0.46 14.84 -15.33
CA ASN A 248 -0.85 14.21 -15.49
C ASN A 248 -0.88 13.03 -16.48
N LYS A 249 0.18 12.81 -17.25
CA LYS A 249 0.27 11.67 -18.19
C LYS A 249 0.96 10.50 -17.52
N LEU A 250 0.33 9.32 -17.52
CA LEU A 250 0.91 8.12 -16.92
C LEU A 250 2.23 7.76 -17.60
N GLN A 251 2.28 7.80 -18.92
CA GLN A 251 3.46 7.48 -19.74
C GLN A 251 3.87 8.73 -20.57
N PRO A 252 4.66 9.64 -20.01
CA PRO A 252 5.16 10.78 -20.77
C PRO A 252 6.04 10.29 -21.95
N LYS A 253 5.71 10.76 -23.16
CA LYS A 253 6.41 10.35 -24.39
C LYS A 253 6.43 8.83 -24.63
N GLY A 254 5.44 8.09 -24.09
CA GLY A 254 5.37 6.64 -24.21
C GLY A 254 6.35 5.88 -23.30
N GLN A 255 6.97 6.53 -22.32
CA GLN A 255 7.90 5.91 -21.38
C GLN A 255 7.23 5.63 -20.04
N HIS A 256 7.54 4.49 -19.44
CA HIS A 256 7.15 4.17 -18.06
C HIS A 256 8.03 4.95 -17.07
N TYR A 257 7.39 5.59 -16.08
CA TYR A 257 8.05 6.35 -15.02
C TYR A 257 7.83 5.71 -13.63
N ALA A 258 7.14 4.58 -13.58
CA ALA A 258 6.90 3.80 -12.37
C ALA A 258 6.68 2.33 -12.72
N ASN A 259 6.98 1.45 -11.78
CA ASN A 259 6.66 0.04 -11.84
C ASN A 259 5.21 -0.17 -11.40
N THR A 260 4.34 -0.51 -12.35
CA THR A 260 2.92 -0.78 -12.13
C THR A 260 2.49 -1.99 -12.97
N TRP A 261 1.28 -2.46 -12.78
CA TRP A 261 0.75 -3.56 -13.56
C TRP A 261 0.36 -3.12 -14.98
N GLN A 262 0.74 -3.91 -15.99
CA GLN A 262 0.27 -3.78 -17.37
C GLN A 262 -0.41 -5.07 -17.81
N GLY A 263 -1.49 -4.93 -18.58
CA GLY A 263 -2.31 -6.07 -19.01
C GLY A 263 -3.53 -6.30 -18.12
N GLU A 264 -4.05 -7.51 -18.12
CA GLU A 264 -5.29 -7.89 -17.43
C GLU A 264 -5.00 -8.34 -15.98
N PHE A 265 -5.40 -7.54 -14.99
CA PHE A 265 -5.26 -7.89 -13.58
C PHE A 265 -6.38 -8.84 -13.13
N PRO A 266 -6.09 -9.88 -12.36
CA PRO A 266 -4.80 -10.37 -11.85
C PRO A 266 -4.15 -11.45 -12.74
N ILE A 267 -4.62 -11.61 -13.97
CA ILE A 267 -4.36 -12.78 -14.82
C ILE A 267 -2.97 -12.71 -15.47
N SER A 268 -2.64 -11.56 -16.07
CA SER A 268 -1.42 -11.42 -16.86
C SER A 268 -0.82 -10.03 -16.76
N ASN A 269 0.34 -9.95 -16.09
CA ASN A 269 1.20 -8.78 -16.18
C ASN A 269 2.12 -8.91 -17.40
N THR A 270 1.97 -8.03 -18.38
CA THR A 270 2.80 -8.05 -19.60
C THR A 270 4.23 -7.60 -19.33
N GLY A 271 4.45 -6.78 -18.27
CA GLY A 271 5.78 -6.28 -17.89
C GLY A 271 6.37 -5.31 -18.90
N GLU A 272 5.56 -4.46 -19.53
CA GLU A 272 6.00 -3.45 -20.49
C GLU A 272 6.92 -2.40 -19.87
N ASP A 273 6.83 -2.19 -18.55
CA ASP A 273 7.73 -1.33 -17.78
C ASP A 273 9.09 -1.98 -17.46
N GLY A 274 9.27 -3.25 -17.83
CA GLY A 274 10.48 -4.05 -17.63
C GLY A 274 10.37 -5.04 -16.47
N TYR A 275 9.29 -5.01 -15.68
CA TYR A 275 9.18 -5.80 -14.45
C TYR A 275 7.81 -6.47 -14.31
N LYS A 276 7.79 -7.65 -13.71
CA LYS A 276 6.55 -8.36 -13.34
C LYS A 276 6.31 -8.39 -11.83
N GLY A 277 7.34 -8.23 -11.05
CA GLY A 277 7.36 -8.06 -9.60
C GLY A 277 7.96 -6.70 -9.25
N THR A 278 8.68 -6.60 -8.13
CA THR A 278 9.39 -5.37 -7.77
C THR A 278 10.57 -5.08 -8.72
N ALA A 279 10.93 -3.83 -8.81
CA ALA A 279 12.12 -3.32 -9.50
C ALA A 279 13.18 -2.89 -8.48
N PRO A 280 14.46 -2.75 -8.88
CA PRO A 280 15.47 -2.09 -8.06
C PRO A 280 15.00 -0.71 -7.61
N VAL A 281 15.39 -0.28 -6.41
CA VAL A 281 14.96 1.01 -5.82
C VAL A 281 15.41 2.23 -6.64
N THR A 282 16.30 2.03 -7.62
CA THR A 282 16.84 3.07 -8.53
C THR A 282 16.26 3.01 -9.95
N ALA A 283 15.29 2.14 -10.23
CA ALA A 283 14.93 1.73 -11.59
C ALA A 283 14.29 2.82 -12.46
N PHE A 284 13.57 3.78 -11.90
CA PHE A 284 12.80 4.78 -12.64
C PHE A 284 13.34 6.19 -12.36
N PRO A 285 13.02 7.19 -13.24
CA PRO A 285 13.47 8.56 -13.01
C PRO A 285 12.95 9.14 -11.70
N PRO A 286 13.77 9.93 -10.97
CA PRO A 286 13.32 10.60 -9.77
C PRO A 286 12.35 11.73 -10.06
N ASN A 287 11.56 12.12 -9.06
CA ASN A 287 10.75 13.34 -9.11
C ASN A 287 11.58 14.62 -8.90
N GLY A 288 10.93 15.78 -8.86
CA GLY A 288 11.59 17.07 -8.71
C GLY A 288 12.37 17.27 -7.40
N TYR A 289 12.12 16.46 -6.37
CA TYR A 289 12.90 16.44 -5.12
C TYR A 289 13.96 15.33 -5.08
N GLY A 290 14.16 14.62 -6.18
CA GLY A 290 15.17 13.56 -6.29
C GLY A 290 14.75 12.26 -5.60
N LEU A 291 13.45 12.00 -5.44
CA LEU A 291 12.91 10.77 -4.87
C LEU A 291 12.55 9.78 -5.97
N TYR A 292 13.02 8.56 -5.82
CA TYR A 292 12.81 7.45 -6.75
C TYR A 292 11.62 6.58 -6.30
N ASN A 293 10.92 5.98 -7.25
CA ASN A 293 9.81 5.04 -7.03
C ASN A 293 8.77 5.50 -6.01
N ILE A 294 8.57 6.82 -5.84
CA ILE A 294 7.61 7.34 -4.84
C ILE A 294 6.16 6.92 -5.16
N VAL A 295 5.88 6.45 -6.37
CA VAL A 295 4.64 5.75 -6.73
C VAL A 295 4.97 4.48 -7.52
N GLY A 296 4.15 3.44 -7.37
CA GLY A 296 4.41 2.12 -7.91
C GLY A 296 5.43 1.34 -7.08
N ASN A 297 5.96 0.27 -7.61
CA ASN A 297 6.93 -0.65 -7.01
C ASN A 297 6.42 -1.30 -5.71
N ALA A 298 6.54 -0.64 -4.58
CA ALA A 298 6.00 -1.11 -3.30
C ALA A 298 5.16 -0.03 -2.62
N TRP A 299 4.07 -0.43 -1.97
CA TRP A 299 3.37 0.44 -1.02
C TRP A 299 4.31 0.90 0.07
N GLU A 300 4.10 2.11 0.57
CA GLU A 300 4.93 2.68 1.61
C GLU A 300 4.12 3.08 2.84
N TRP A 301 4.53 2.58 4.00
CA TRP A 301 3.96 2.97 5.28
C TRP A 301 4.22 4.43 5.61
N THR A 302 3.23 5.09 6.21
CA THR A 302 3.36 6.41 6.85
C THR A 302 3.04 6.33 8.34
N SER A 303 3.34 7.38 9.09
CA SER A 303 3.13 7.37 10.55
C SER A 303 1.67 7.55 10.98
N ASP A 304 0.81 8.03 10.09
CA ASP A 304 -0.54 8.47 10.42
C ASP A 304 -1.51 7.31 10.64
N TRP A 305 -2.43 7.48 11.59
CA TRP A 305 -3.60 6.66 11.69
C TRP A 305 -4.58 6.99 10.56
N TRP A 306 -5.28 5.98 10.09
CA TRP A 306 -6.27 6.12 9.03
C TRP A 306 -7.51 6.88 9.50
N ALA A 307 -7.93 7.85 8.69
CA ALA A 307 -9.24 8.48 8.75
C ALA A 307 -9.72 8.81 7.34
N VAL A 308 -11.01 8.66 7.09
CA VAL A 308 -11.64 8.97 5.79
C VAL A 308 -12.06 10.43 5.74
N HIS A 309 -12.47 11.00 6.85
CA HIS A 309 -12.98 12.37 6.92
C HIS A 309 -11.88 13.35 7.34
N HIS A 310 -11.76 14.43 6.55
CA HIS A 310 -10.79 15.49 6.79
C HIS A 310 -11.47 16.86 6.86
N SER A 311 -10.90 17.77 7.66
CA SER A 311 -11.27 19.18 7.62
C SER A 311 -10.70 19.82 6.34
N ALA A 312 -11.49 20.70 5.71
CA ALA A 312 -11.04 21.51 4.58
C ALA A 312 -10.13 22.69 5.01
N GLY A 313 -10.02 22.94 6.32
CA GLY A 313 -9.20 24.04 6.85
C GLY A 313 -7.70 23.84 6.61
N GLU A 314 -7.00 24.96 6.52
CA GLU A 314 -5.53 24.96 6.44
C GLU A 314 -4.92 24.37 7.72
N THR A 315 -3.88 23.54 7.55
CA THR A 315 -3.18 22.90 8.65
C THR A 315 -1.68 23.02 8.50
N ARG A 316 -0.96 22.89 9.62
CA ARG A 316 0.51 22.91 9.64
C ARG A 316 1.04 21.62 10.24
N ASN A 317 1.93 20.93 9.51
CA ASN A 317 2.56 19.66 9.91
C ASN A 317 1.54 18.66 10.52
N PRO A 318 0.44 18.34 9.82
CA PRO A 318 -0.56 17.45 10.37
C PRO A 318 0.02 16.03 10.55
N LYS A 319 -0.44 15.35 11.60
CA LYS A 319 0.01 13.98 11.96
C LYS A 319 -1.15 12.97 11.95
N GLY A 320 -2.29 13.35 11.36
CA GLY A 320 -3.50 12.55 11.39
C GLY A 320 -4.15 12.46 12.77
N PRO A 321 -5.10 11.53 12.95
CA PRO A 321 -5.74 11.26 14.24
C PRO A 321 -4.74 10.79 15.31
N SER A 322 -5.06 11.00 16.58
CA SER A 322 -4.23 10.55 17.71
C SER A 322 -4.30 9.03 17.95
N SER A 323 -5.32 8.36 17.43
CA SER A 323 -5.53 6.92 17.55
C SER A 323 -6.33 6.39 16.37
N GLY A 324 -6.29 5.08 16.16
CA GLY A 324 -7.01 4.39 15.10
C GLY A 324 -6.81 2.87 15.17
N THR A 325 -7.33 2.17 14.17
CA THR A 325 -7.13 0.72 14.00
C THR A 325 -6.15 0.41 12.88
N ASP A 326 -6.10 1.27 11.87
CA ASP A 326 -5.28 1.09 10.68
C ASP A 326 -4.30 2.24 10.51
N ARG A 327 -3.16 1.95 9.88
CA ARG A 327 -2.14 2.93 9.48
C ARG A 327 -2.27 3.23 7.99
N VAL A 328 -1.98 4.47 7.63
CA VAL A 328 -1.97 4.91 6.25
C VAL A 328 -0.76 4.36 5.50
N LYS A 329 -0.98 3.89 4.29
CA LYS A 329 0.05 3.57 3.30
C LYS A 329 -0.23 4.32 2.00
N LYS A 330 0.82 4.63 1.25
CA LYS A 330 0.80 5.49 0.07
C LYS A 330 1.52 4.86 -1.12
N GLY A 331 1.30 5.41 -2.30
CA GLY A 331 2.10 5.20 -3.49
C GLY A 331 1.63 4.09 -4.45
N GLY A 332 0.82 3.14 -4.00
CA GLY A 332 0.52 1.96 -4.82
C GLY A 332 1.71 1.02 -4.92
N SER A 333 1.63 0.03 -5.79
CA SER A 333 2.69 -0.97 -5.97
C SER A 333 2.73 -1.51 -7.40
N TYR A 334 3.66 -2.42 -7.68
CA TYR A 334 3.75 -3.14 -8.95
C TYR A 334 2.47 -3.89 -9.35
N MET A 335 1.57 -4.15 -8.39
CA MET A 335 0.28 -4.79 -8.65
C MET A 335 -0.82 -3.80 -9.07
N CYS A 336 -0.58 -2.50 -9.03
CA CYS A 336 -1.62 -1.51 -9.28
C CYS A 336 -1.85 -1.25 -10.77
N HIS A 337 -3.11 -1.40 -11.19
CA HIS A 337 -3.59 -1.05 -12.52
C HIS A 337 -4.81 -0.12 -12.41
N LYS A 338 -5.04 0.74 -13.39
CA LYS A 338 -6.13 1.74 -13.35
C LYS A 338 -7.51 1.11 -13.14
N SER A 339 -7.75 -0.06 -13.73
CA SER A 339 -9.06 -0.74 -13.63
C SER A 339 -9.35 -1.32 -12.24
N TYR A 340 -8.33 -1.53 -11.44
CA TYR A 340 -8.44 -2.27 -10.18
C TYR A 340 -7.89 -1.49 -8.98
N CYS A 341 -6.72 -0.88 -9.11
CA CYS A 341 -6.04 -0.17 -8.04
C CYS A 341 -5.46 1.15 -8.56
N TYR A 342 -6.30 2.16 -8.78
CA TYR A 342 -5.84 3.48 -9.24
C TYR A 342 -5.23 4.29 -8.10
N ARG A 343 -4.28 3.66 -7.36
CA ARG A 343 -3.67 4.26 -6.16
C ARG A 343 -2.19 4.63 -6.30
N TYR A 344 -1.63 4.53 -7.51
CA TYR A 344 -0.30 5.07 -7.83
C TYR A 344 -0.33 6.57 -8.21
N ARG A 345 -1.21 7.35 -7.52
CA ARG A 345 -1.35 8.80 -7.62
C ARG A 345 -0.90 9.46 -6.32
N CYS A 346 -0.35 10.69 -6.38
CA CYS A 346 0.16 11.35 -5.18
C CYS A 346 -0.91 11.52 -4.08
N ALA A 347 -2.15 11.89 -4.45
CA ALA A 347 -3.25 12.06 -3.51
C ALA A 347 -3.82 10.72 -2.99
N ALA A 348 -3.62 9.63 -3.72
CA ALA A 348 -4.20 8.35 -3.38
C ALA A 348 -3.63 7.78 -2.08
N ARG A 349 -4.46 7.05 -1.37
CA ARG A 349 -4.15 6.51 -0.05
C ARG A 349 -4.85 5.16 0.16
N SER A 350 -4.34 4.37 1.07
CA SER A 350 -4.95 3.12 1.53
C SER A 350 -4.51 2.83 2.96
N GLN A 351 -5.01 1.75 3.53
CA GLN A 351 -4.72 1.41 4.92
C GLN A 351 -4.48 -0.09 5.10
N ASN A 352 -3.84 -0.42 6.21
CA ASN A 352 -3.80 -1.75 6.82
C ASN A 352 -3.62 -1.63 8.33
N THR A 353 -3.93 -2.70 9.06
CA THR A 353 -3.56 -2.80 10.47
C THR A 353 -2.04 -2.76 10.64
N PRO A 354 -1.52 -2.22 11.76
CA PRO A 354 -0.08 -2.00 11.93
C PRO A 354 0.76 -3.29 11.96
N ASP A 355 0.13 -4.44 12.16
CA ASP A 355 0.74 -5.78 12.14
C ASP A 355 0.66 -6.48 10.76
N SER A 356 0.07 -5.82 9.77
CA SER A 356 -0.07 -6.38 8.42
C SER A 356 1.24 -6.39 7.65
N SER A 357 1.46 -7.45 6.89
CA SER A 357 2.59 -7.60 5.97
C SER A 357 2.13 -8.24 4.66
N ALA A 358 2.76 -7.89 3.55
CA ALA A 358 2.41 -8.43 2.23
C ALA A 358 3.57 -8.31 1.24
N SER A 359 3.49 -9.09 0.16
CA SER A 359 4.50 -9.14 -0.91
C SER A 359 4.60 -7.87 -1.78
N ASN A 360 3.86 -6.81 -1.44
CA ASN A 360 3.89 -5.53 -2.13
C ASN A 360 3.97 -4.32 -1.18
N LEU A 361 4.36 -4.55 0.07
CA LEU A 361 4.31 -3.54 1.12
C LEU A 361 5.67 -3.37 1.78
N GLY A 362 6.21 -2.18 1.67
CA GLY A 362 7.49 -1.73 2.19
C GLY A 362 7.38 -0.33 2.81
N PHE A 363 8.46 0.44 2.82
CA PHE A 363 8.50 1.77 3.40
C PHE A 363 9.77 2.54 2.99
N ARG A 364 9.78 3.85 3.26
CA ARG A 364 10.98 4.70 3.34
C ARG A 364 10.94 5.53 4.61
N CYS A 365 12.10 6.00 5.07
CA CYS A 365 12.17 6.81 6.28
C CYS A 365 12.28 8.31 5.97
N ALA A 366 11.93 9.11 6.97
CA ALA A 366 12.15 10.55 7.04
C ALA A 366 13.00 10.93 8.27
N ALA A 367 13.54 12.13 8.30
CA ALA A 367 14.28 12.65 9.47
C ALA A 367 14.12 14.17 9.58
N ASP A 368 14.10 14.69 10.79
CA ASP A 368 14.03 16.14 11.02
C ASP A 368 15.40 16.80 10.81
N THR A 369 16.46 16.04 11.05
CA THR A 369 17.85 16.41 10.79
C THR A 369 18.56 15.24 10.12
N LEU A 370 19.63 15.51 9.34
CA LEU A 370 20.44 14.41 8.81
C LEU A 370 20.97 13.56 9.98
N PRO A 371 20.75 12.23 9.94
CA PRO A 371 21.40 11.36 10.91
C PRO A 371 22.92 11.56 10.86
N ALA A 372 23.56 11.63 12.02
CA ALA A 372 25.02 11.70 12.06
C ALA A 372 25.60 10.48 11.34
N LEU A 373 26.57 10.68 10.49
CA LEU A 373 27.40 9.60 9.94
C LEU A 373 28.05 8.90 11.14
N GLN A 374 27.61 7.71 11.46
CA GLN A 374 28.13 6.91 12.56
C GLN A 374 29.18 5.93 12.04
#